data_11b79bcb82fef63f9aa0294417036545
#
_entry.id   11b79bcb82fef63f9aa0294417036545
#
_cell.length_a   1.000
_cell.length_b   1.000
_cell.length_c   1.000
_cell.angle_alpha   90.00
_cell.angle_beta   90.00
_cell.angle_gamma   90.00
#
_symmetry.space_group_name_H-M   'P 1'
#
loop_
_entity.id
_entity.type
_entity.pdbx_description
1 polymer ?
#
loop_
_entity_poly.entity_id
_entity_poly.type
_entity_poly.pdbx_seq_one_letter_code
_entity_poly.pdbx_strand_id
1 'polypeptide(L)'
;MTPDRLEALRRLAEARKAADLAALEKLLGMRRDRLAEIEALRATQAREGAAPLGATPPEALAARLRWADARTAELRGELDALEPRIRLAREAAAVSLGKDRALGELRDGAAREAARLRIARQERDAPPPGERRDEFE
;
A
#
# COMPACT_ATOMS: atom_id res chain seq x y z
N MET A 1 -22.48 4.43 -18.90
CA MET A 1 -21.40 3.43 -18.92
C MET A 1 -22.02 2.03 -18.83
N THR A 2 -21.61 1.12 -19.67
CA THR A 2 -22.08 -0.26 -19.61
C THR A 2 -21.47 -1.00 -18.41
N PRO A 3 -22.19 -2.01 -17.83
CA PRO A 3 -21.64 -2.80 -16.72
C PRO A 3 -20.31 -3.48 -17.06
N ASP A 4 -20.13 -3.95 -18.28
CA ASP A 4 -18.88 -4.59 -18.73
C ASP A 4 -17.71 -3.62 -18.78
N ARG A 5 -17.94 -2.39 -19.22
CA ARG A 5 -16.95 -1.31 -19.23
C ARG A 5 -16.54 -0.93 -17.81
N LEU A 6 -17.51 -0.79 -16.93
CA LEU A 6 -17.26 -0.46 -15.52
C LEU A 6 -16.41 -1.54 -14.84
N GLU A 7 -16.73 -2.81 -15.08
CA GLU A 7 -15.96 -3.93 -14.54
C GLU A 7 -14.54 -3.98 -15.09
N ALA A 8 -14.37 -3.72 -16.40
CA ALA A 8 -13.04 -3.65 -17.01
C ALA A 8 -12.20 -2.52 -16.42
N LEU A 9 -12.78 -1.34 -16.23
CA LEU A 9 -12.10 -0.20 -15.60
C LEU A 9 -11.76 -0.50 -14.15
N ARG A 10 -12.64 -1.17 -13.42
CA ARG A 10 -12.42 -1.57 -12.05
C ARG A 10 -11.25 -2.54 -11.91
N ARG A 11 -11.14 -3.52 -12.81
CA ARG A 11 -10.01 -4.47 -12.85
C ARG A 11 -8.69 -3.76 -13.12
N LEU A 12 -8.67 -2.80 -14.06
CA LEU A 12 -7.50 -1.99 -14.35
C LEU A 12 -7.09 -1.14 -13.14
N ALA A 13 -8.05 -0.50 -12.48
CA ALA A 13 -7.80 0.30 -11.29
C ALA A 13 -7.26 -0.54 -10.14
N GLU A 14 -7.79 -1.74 -9.94
CA GLU A 14 -7.32 -2.68 -8.92
C GLU A 14 -5.91 -3.16 -9.19
N ALA A 15 -5.59 -3.50 -10.45
CA ALA A 15 -4.24 -3.88 -10.86
C ALA A 15 -3.25 -2.72 -10.68
N ARG A 16 -3.64 -1.50 -11.01
CA ARG A 16 -2.80 -0.31 -10.82
C ARG A 16 -2.55 -0.03 -9.36
N LYS A 17 -3.58 -0.12 -8.53
CA LYS A 17 -3.46 0.01 -7.07
C LYS A 17 -2.47 -1.01 -6.50
N ALA A 18 -2.60 -2.28 -6.89
CA ALA A 18 -1.71 -3.34 -6.44
C ALA A 18 -0.26 -3.07 -6.84
N ALA A 19 -0.02 -2.62 -8.08
CA ALA A 19 1.31 -2.27 -8.56
C ALA A 19 1.92 -1.08 -7.80
N ASP A 20 1.13 -0.03 -7.56
CA ASP A 20 1.60 1.16 -6.85
C ASP A 20 1.88 0.88 -5.37
N LEU A 21 1.05 0.06 -4.72
CA LEU A 21 1.29 -0.40 -3.34
C LEU A 21 2.54 -1.28 -3.25
N ALA A 22 2.75 -2.19 -4.20
CA ALA A 22 3.94 -3.04 -4.24
C ALA A 22 5.21 -2.21 -4.43
N ALA A 23 5.17 -1.19 -5.29
CA ALA A 23 6.30 -0.28 -5.49
C ALA A 23 6.63 0.50 -4.22
N LEU A 24 5.63 1.01 -3.51
CA LEU A 24 5.79 1.70 -2.23
C LEU A 24 6.38 0.76 -1.18
N GLU A 25 5.85 -0.44 -1.06
CA GLU A 25 6.30 -1.45 -0.09
C GLU A 25 7.76 -1.81 -0.32
N LYS A 26 8.18 -1.97 -1.57
CA LYS A 26 9.58 -2.22 -1.93
C LYS A 26 10.51 -1.10 -1.44
N LEU A 27 10.14 0.15 -1.68
CA LEU A 27 10.93 1.31 -1.25
C LEU A 27 10.98 1.42 0.28
N LEU A 28 9.88 1.16 0.97
CA LEU A 28 9.85 1.14 2.44
C LEU A 28 10.71 0.00 3.01
N GLY A 29 10.75 -1.14 2.35
CA GLY A 29 11.64 -2.26 2.67
C GLY A 29 13.11 -1.88 2.53
N MET A 30 13.46 -1.21 1.44
CA MET A 30 14.82 -0.69 1.22
C MET A 30 15.22 0.28 2.33
N ARG A 31 14.34 1.19 2.70
CA ARG A 31 14.58 2.13 3.82
C ARG A 31 14.81 1.39 5.14
N ARG A 32 13.96 0.42 5.46
CA ARG A 32 14.11 -0.42 6.67
C ARG A 32 15.47 -1.11 6.72
N ASP A 33 15.90 -1.69 5.60
CA ASP A 33 17.16 -2.42 5.51
C ASP A 33 18.36 -1.49 5.78
N ARG A 34 18.36 -0.26 5.23
CA ARG A 34 19.42 0.72 5.47
C ARG A 34 19.44 1.19 6.91
N LEU A 35 18.26 1.45 7.50
CA LEU A 35 18.16 1.83 8.92
C LEU A 35 18.65 0.69 9.84
N ALA A 36 18.30 -0.55 9.53
CA ALA A 36 18.76 -1.72 10.28
C ALA A 36 20.28 -1.88 10.21
N GLU A 37 20.88 -1.64 9.05
CA GLU A 37 22.33 -1.70 8.88
C GLU A 37 23.05 -0.61 9.70
N ILE A 38 22.52 0.62 9.70
CA ILE A 38 23.04 1.71 10.55
C ILE A 38 22.96 1.31 12.02
N GLU A 39 21.85 0.76 12.46
CA GLU A 39 21.66 0.34 13.85
C GLU A 39 22.62 -0.80 14.22
N ALA A 40 22.85 -1.75 13.32
CA ALA A 40 23.82 -2.83 13.53
C ALA A 40 25.25 -2.29 13.65
N LEU A 41 25.62 -1.30 12.84
CA LEU A 41 26.93 -0.64 12.93
C LEU A 41 27.09 0.08 14.27
N ARG A 42 26.06 0.80 14.73
CA ARG A 42 26.05 1.46 16.04
C ARG A 42 26.19 0.46 17.19
N ALA A 43 25.47 -0.64 17.13
CA ALA A 43 25.54 -1.69 18.14
C ALA A 43 26.94 -2.32 18.21
N THR A 44 27.59 -2.53 17.07
CA THR A 44 28.96 -3.04 16.99
C THR A 44 29.93 -2.04 17.59
N GLN A 45 29.82 -0.75 17.26
CA GLN A 45 30.67 0.31 17.85
C GLN A 45 30.50 0.40 19.35
N ALA A 46 29.26 0.28 19.84
CA ALA A 46 29.00 0.29 21.31
C ALA A 46 29.66 -0.89 22.01
N ARG A 47 29.59 -2.08 21.40
CA ARG A 47 30.26 -3.28 21.95
C ARG A 47 31.80 -3.13 21.97
N GLU A 48 32.37 -2.59 20.90
CA GLU A 48 33.81 -2.35 20.81
C GLU A 48 34.27 -1.31 21.84
N GLY A 49 33.46 -0.25 22.07
CA GLY A 49 33.74 0.76 23.08
C GLY A 49 33.63 0.25 24.51
N ALA A 50 32.83 -0.79 24.77
CA ALA A 50 32.68 -1.43 26.08
C ALA A 50 33.68 -2.55 26.31
N ALA A 51 34.44 -2.97 25.30
CA ALA A 51 35.42 -4.05 25.43
C ALA A 51 36.60 -3.64 26.32
N PRO A 52 37.26 -4.60 26.99
CA PRO A 52 38.44 -4.30 27.80
C PRO A 52 39.56 -3.64 27.02
N LEU A 53 40.27 -2.72 27.64
CA LEU A 53 41.44 -2.07 27.05
C LEU A 53 42.46 -3.12 26.62
N GLY A 54 42.92 -3.01 25.36
CA GLY A 54 43.89 -3.93 24.78
C GLY A 54 43.32 -5.20 24.16
N ALA A 55 41.98 -5.39 24.17
CA ALA A 55 41.32 -6.52 23.53
C ALA A 55 41.47 -6.49 21.99
N THR A 56 41.58 -5.31 21.41
CA THR A 56 41.81 -5.10 19.99
C THR A 56 42.98 -4.13 19.78
N PRO A 57 43.91 -4.39 18.86
CA PRO A 57 44.99 -3.45 18.56
C PRO A 57 44.41 -2.06 18.18
N PRO A 58 45.01 -0.94 18.66
CA PRO A 58 44.49 0.40 18.36
C PRO A 58 44.35 0.73 16.86
N GLU A 59 45.27 0.22 16.08
CA GLU A 59 45.25 0.43 14.61
C GLU A 59 44.08 -0.26 13.93
N ALA A 60 43.80 -1.50 14.35
CA ALA A 60 42.65 -2.26 13.85
C ALA A 60 41.31 -1.62 14.26
N LEU A 61 41.24 -1.14 15.50
CA LEU A 61 40.08 -0.46 16.04
C LEU A 61 39.81 0.84 15.25
N ALA A 62 40.86 1.66 15.04
CA ALA A 62 40.75 2.89 14.26
C ALA A 62 40.31 2.64 12.82
N ALA A 63 40.80 1.57 12.18
CA ALA A 63 40.40 1.19 10.82
C ALA A 63 38.94 0.78 10.77
N ARG A 64 38.44 0.02 11.75
CA ARG A 64 37.01 -0.37 11.83
C ARG A 64 36.12 0.84 12.05
N LEU A 65 36.51 1.78 12.90
CA LEU A 65 35.74 2.98 13.17
C LEU A 65 35.64 3.84 11.91
N ARG A 66 36.73 4.02 11.17
CA ARG A 66 36.72 4.74 9.90
C ARG A 66 35.82 4.08 8.87
N TRP A 67 35.92 2.74 8.77
CA TRP A 67 35.05 1.99 7.85
C TRP A 67 33.57 2.15 8.22
N ALA A 68 33.23 1.98 9.50
CA ALA A 68 31.86 2.11 9.98
C ALA A 68 31.29 3.51 9.75
N ASP A 69 32.10 4.57 9.99
CA ASP A 69 31.72 5.96 9.74
C ASP A 69 31.47 6.20 8.24
N ALA A 70 32.36 5.72 7.39
CA ALA A 70 32.21 5.83 5.94
C ALA A 70 30.97 5.08 5.45
N ARG A 71 30.73 3.87 5.95
CA ARG A 71 29.55 3.09 5.59
C ARG A 71 28.25 3.75 6.07
N THR A 72 28.25 4.29 7.28
CA THR A 72 27.10 5.04 7.80
C THR A 72 26.79 6.27 6.95
N ALA A 73 27.82 7.00 6.51
CA ALA A 73 27.63 8.15 5.62
C ALA A 73 27.04 7.74 4.26
N GLU A 74 27.52 6.64 3.66
CA GLU A 74 26.95 6.07 2.46
C GLU A 74 25.47 5.70 2.65
N LEU A 75 25.13 5.00 3.73
CA LEU A 75 23.76 4.59 4.02
C LEU A 75 22.83 5.78 4.22
N ARG A 76 23.30 6.84 4.88
CA ARG A 76 22.54 8.08 5.03
C ARG A 76 22.29 8.76 3.68
N GLY A 77 23.29 8.76 2.79
CA GLY A 77 23.11 9.23 1.42
C GLY A 77 22.07 8.42 0.65
N GLU A 78 22.08 7.10 0.78
CA GLU A 78 21.08 6.23 0.18
C GLU A 78 19.68 6.48 0.74
N LEU A 79 19.55 6.71 2.06
CA LEU A 79 18.29 7.08 2.69
C LEU A 79 17.76 8.41 2.18
N ASP A 80 18.62 9.42 2.04
CA ASP A 80 18.24 10.72 1.49
C ASP A 80 17.76 10.60 0.04
N ALA A 81 18.37 9.73 -0.75
CA ALA A 81 17.95 9.45 -2.13
C ALA A 81 16.62 8.69 -2.21
N LEU A 82 16.31 7.87 -1.21
CA LEU A 82 15.03 7.15 -1.14
C LEU A 82 13.85 8.05 -0.79
N GLU A 83 14.06 9.11 -0.02
CA GLU A 83 13.00 9.97 0.51
C GLU A 83 12.06 10.54 -0.59
N PRO A 84 12.58 11.20 -1.65
CA PRO A 84 11.71 11.68 -2.73
C PRO A 84 11.01 10.54 -3.49
N ARG A 85 11.65 9.40 -3.64
CA ARG A 85 11.05 8.22 -4.30
C ARG A 85 9.88 7.67 -3.48
N ILE A 86 10.02 7.58 -2.16
CA ILE A 86 8.97 7.16 -1.25
C ILE A 86 7.80 8.13 -1.30
N ARG A 87 8.07 9.43 -1.29
CA ARG A 87 7.04 10.47 -1.39
C ARG A 87 6.22 10.32 -2.67
N LEU A 88 6.89 10.18 -3.82
CA LEU A 88 6.22 9.98 -5.11
C LEU A 88 5.41 8.68 -5.15
N ALA A 89 5.95 7.59 -4.59
CA ALA A 89 5.26 6.32 -4.52
C ALA A 89 4.01 6.39 -3.62
N ARG A 90 4.07 7.14 -2.51
CA ARG A 90 2.91 7.38 -1.65
C ARG A 90 1.82 8.19 -2.37
N GLU A 91 2.21 9.21 -3.11
CA GLU A 91 1.28 10.00 -3.91
C GLU A 91 0.60 9.14 -4.98
N ALA A 92 1.37 8.33 -5.69
CA ALA A 92 0.83 7.40 -6.70
C ALA A 92 -0.14 6.40 -6.08
N ALA A 93 0.21 5.81 -4.94
CA ALA A 93 -0.65 4.88 -4.22
C ALA A 93 -1.95 5.54 -3.75
N ALA A 94 -1.87 6.77 -3.23
CA ALA A 94 -3.04 7.52 -2.79
C ALA A 94 -4.01 7.80 -3.96
N VAL A 95 -3.48 8.18 -5.13
CA VAL A 95 -4.29 8.39 -6.35
C VAL A 95 -4.95 7.10 -6.80
N SER A 96 -4.21 5.99 -6.82
CA SER A 96 -4.75 4.68 -7.22
C SER A 96 -5.82 4.17 -6.27
N LEU A 97 -5.65 4.36 -4.96
CA LEU A 97 -6.65 4.03 -3.95
C LEU A 97 -7.92 4.85 -4.13
N GLY A 98 -7.80 6.15 -4.41
CA GLY A 98 -8.93 7.03 -4.67
C GLY A 98 -9.72 6.62 -5.91
N LYS A 99 -9.04 6.28 -6.99
CA LYS A 99 -9.67 5.79 -8.23
C LYS A 99 -10.39 4.46 -8.02
N ASP A 100 -9.75 3.51 -7.34
CA ASP A 100 -10.34 2.22 -7.02
C ASP A 100 -11.61 2.38 -6.18
N ARG A 101 -11.57 3.23 -5.17
CA ARG A 101 -12.72 3.55 -4.32
C ARG A 101 -13.86 4.17 -5.13
N ALA A 102 -13.56 5.16 -5.98
CA ALA A 102 -14.56 5.83 -6.80
C ALA A 102 -15.27 4.84 -7.76
N LEU A 103 -14.52 3.94 -8.40
CA LEU A 103 -15.09 2.91 -9.26
C LEU A 103 -15.91 1.89 -8.48
N GLY A 104 -15.48 1.55 -7.27
CA GLY A 104 -16.26 0.69 -6.36
C GLY A 104 -17.59 1.32 -5.98
N GLU A 105 -17.61 2.62 -5.66
CA GLU A 105 -18.83 3.37 -5.35
C GLU A 105 -19.77 3.44 -6.56
N LEU A 106 -19.24 3.65 -7.78
CA LEU A 106 -20.03 3.61 -9.00
C LEU A 106 -20.66 2.25 -9.25
N ARG A 107 -19.91 1.17 -9.04
CA ARG A 107 -20.42 -0.20 -9.16
C ARG A 107 -21.55 -0.46 -8.16
N ASP A 108 -21.36 -0.08 -6.90
CA ASP A 108 -22.35 -0.28 -5.86
C ASP A 108 -23.61 0.55 -6.12
N GLY A 109 -23.45 1.78 -6.62
CA GLY A 109 -24.54 2.65 -7.04
C GLY A 109 -25.33 2.05 -8.20
N ALA A 110 -24.65 1.52 -9.21
CA ALA A 110 -25.28 0.85 -10.35
C ALA A 110 -26.03 -0.42 -9.91
N ALA A 111 -25.48 -1.20 -8.99
CA ALA A 111 -26.12 -2.39 -8.44
C ALA A 111 -27.40 -2.03 -7.67
N ARG A 112 -27.36 -0.96 -6.86
CA ARG A 112 -28.55 -0.46 -6.15
C ARG A 112 -29.62 0.03 -7.09
N GLU A 113 -29.24 0.75 -8.13
CA GLU A 113 -30.19 1.22 -9.15
C GLU A 113 -30.86 0.06 -9.90
N ALA A 114 -30.09 -0.96 -10.29
CA ALA A 114 -30.61 -2.17 -10.92
C ALA A 114 -31.57 -2.91 -10.00
N ALA A 115 -31.26 -2.99 -8.70
CA ALA A 115 -32.16 -3.60 -7.71
C ALA A 115 -33.47 -2.82 -7.57
N ARG A 116 -33.41 -1.49 -7.53
CA ARG A 116 -34.62 -0.65 -7.49
C ARG A 116 -35.50 -0.85 -8.70
N LEU A 117 -34.90 -0.90 -9.88
CA LEU A 117 -35.64 -1.13 -11.14
C LEU A 117 -36.30 -2.51 -11.17
N ARG A 118 -35.65 -3.54 -10.66
CA ARG A 118 -36.24 -4.87 -10.54
C ARG A 118 -37.44 -4.89 -9.60
N ILE A 119 -37.33 -4.26 -8.46
CA ILE A 119 -38.43 -4.15 -7.49
C ILE A 119 -39.60 -3.39 -8.11
N ALA A 120 -39.35 -2.28 -8.78
CA ALA A 120 -40.38 -1.50 -9.45
C ALA A 120 -41.11 -2.31 -10.55
N ARG A 121 -40.38 -3.14 -11.31
CA ARG A 121 -41.00 -4.06 -12.28
C ARG A 121 -41.87 -5.12 -11.60
N GLN A 122 -41.37 -5.73 -10.52
CA GLN A 122 -42.12 -6.72 -9.77
C GLN A 122 -43.41 -6.13 -9.19
N GLU A 123 -43.37 -4.90 -8.69
CA GLU A 123 -44.55 -4.21 -8.20
C GLU A 123 -45.56 -3.90 -9.32
N ARG A 124 -45.09 -3.51 -10.51
CA ARG A 124 -45.94 -3.28 -11.69
C ARG A 124 -46.62 -4.56 -12.20
N ASP A 125 -45.86 -5.65 -12.18
CA ASP A 125 -46.30 -6.94 -12.72
C ASP A 125 -47.06 -7.75 -11.65
N ALA A 126 -47.08 -7.30 -10.38
CA ALA A 126 -47.85 -7.95 -9.35
C ALA A 126 -49.36 -7.81 -9.59
N PRO A 127 -50.12 -8.89 -9.42
CA PRO A 127 -51.58 -8.80 -9.60
C PRO A 127 -52.20 -7.85 -8.57
N PRO A 128 -53.23 -7.08 -8.95
CA PRO A 128 -53.91 -6.18 -8.01
C PRO A 128 -54.45 -6.93 -6.81
N PRO A 129 -54.46 -6.35 -5.60
CA PRO A 129 -54.92 -7.02 -4.37
C PRO A 129 -56.36 -7.55 -4.44
N GLY A 130 -57.18 -7.03 -5.35
CA GLY A 130 -58.53 -7.47 -5.56
C GLY A 130 -58.71 -8.82 -6.25
N GLU A 131 -57.74 -9.23 -7.09
CA GLU A 131 -57.76 -10.51 -7.81
C GLU A 131 -57.42 -11.71 -6.89
N ARG A 132 -56.72 -11.51 -5.80
CA ARG A 132 -56.37 -12.56 -4.84
C ARG A 132 -57.54 -13.00 -3.96
N ARG A 133 -58.59 -12.17 -3.84
CA ARG A 133 -59.78 -12.52 -3.04
C ARG A 133 -60.73 -13.47 -3.76
N ASP A 134 -60.75 -13.46 -5.08
CA ASP A 134 -61.63 -14.29 -5.88
C ASP A 134 -61.20 -15.78 -5.98
N GLU A 135 -59.92 -16.06 -5.66
CA GLU A 135 -59.41 -17.43 -5.61
C GLU A 135 -59.81 -18.23 -4.33
N PHE A 136 -60.37 -17.58 -3.35
CA PHE A 136 -60.72 -18.18 -2.07
C PHE A 136 -62.24 -18.30 -1.80
N GLU A 137 -63.06 -17.91 -2.75
CA GLU A 137 -64.48 -18.16 -2.76
C GLU A 137 -64.88 -19.35 -3.64
#